data_1bc2fb6a49b95d8bea3e700f0c9f5d42
#
_entry.id   1bc2fb6a49b95d8bea3e700f0c9f5d42
#
_cell.length_a   1.000
_cell.length_b   1.000
_cell.length_c   1.000
_cell.angle_alpha   90.00
_cell.angle_beta   90.00
_cell.angle_gamma   90.00
#
_symmetry.space_group_name_H-M   'P 1'
#
loop_
_entity.id
_entity.type
_entity.pdbx_description
1 polymer ?
#
loop_
_entity_poly.entity_id
_entity_poly.type
_entity_poly.pdbx_seq_one_letter_code
_entity_poly.pdbx_strand_id
1 'polypeptide(L)'
;MKLQQLRYLREVAKRGLNLSEAAETLHTSQPGISKQIRQLEDELGVDILVRHGKRVVDMTEPGRLILGIAQRILQDTENLKQVAREFGAEGTGSFTIATTHTQARYALPTVISRFSLRYPKVRLSLRQGSPRDIAELVRSGEADIAIATEAIEFYEGLVLLPCSQWNRCVITPLKHPLLKEKQISIEAIARHPLVTYDFAFTGDSPIKRAFDNKGITPNVVLTAIDADVIKAYVETGLGIGILAKMAFDPARDLALRLIDASHLFEPSTTRIAMKPNAYLRGYVYEFIELFAPHLKRAVVDATLKGEGSSYEL
;
A
#
# COMPACT_ATOMS: atom_id res chain seq x y z
N MET A 1 -28.67 14.41 -14.06
CA MET A 1 -27.48 13.99 -13.28
C MET A 1 -26.20 14.37 -14.02
N LYS A 2 -25.22 14.96 -13.32
CA LYS A 2 -23.93 15.42 -13.88
C LYS A 2 -22.77 14.73 -13.14
N LEU A 3 -21.70 14.41 -13.84
CA LEU A 3 -20.49 13.84 -13.20
C LEU A 3 -19.92 14.73 -12.08
N GLN A 4 -20.11 16.04 -12.18
CA GLN A 4 -19.67 16.98 -11.15
C GLN A 4 -20.41 16.76 -9.83
N GLN A 5 -21.70 16.45 -9.86
CA GLN A 5 -22.50 16.15 -8.66
C GLN A 5 -21.99 14.88 -7.97
N LEU A 6 -21.64 13.85 -8.76
CA LEU A 6 -21.05 12.61 -8.23
C LEU A 6 -19.67 12.87 -7.62
N ARG A 7 -18.84 13.74 -8.22
CA ARG A 7 -17.54 14.13 -7.65
C ARG A 7 -17.71 14.86 -6.32
N TYR A 8 -18.70 15.75 -6.22
CA TYR A 8 -18.99 16.46 -4.99
C TYR A 8 -19.45 15.50 -3.89
N LEU A 9 -20.36 14.58 -4.21
CA LEU A 9 -20.82 13.56 -3.26
C LEU A 9 -19.65 12.71 -2.74
N ARG A 10 -18.77 12.22 -3.64
CA ARG A 10 -17.59 11.44 -3.27
C ARG A 10 -16.65 12.23 -2.36
N GLU A 11 -16.35 13.49 -2.68
CA GLU A 11 -15.43 14.29 -1.87
C GLU A 11 -16.01 14.60 -0.49
N VAL A 12 -17.30 14.92 -0.39
CA VAL A 12 -17.99 15.12 0.90
C VAL A 12 -17.91 13.85 1.76
N ALA A 13 -18.15 12.69 1.19
CA ALA A 13 -18.01 11.42 1.91
C ALA A 13 -16.57 11.17 2.36
N LYS A 14 -15.57 11.44 1.50
CA LYS A 14 -14.14 11.30 1.81
C LYS A 14 -13.70 12.22 2.96
N ARG A 15 -14.30 13.38 3.12
CA ARG A 15 -14.04 14.37 4.18
C ARG A 15 -14.92 14.18 5.42
N GLY A 16 -15.41 12.97 5.67
CA GLY A 16 -16.24 12.70 6.85
C GLY A 16 -17.50 13.55 6.91
N LEU A 17 -18.13 13.84 5.76
CA LEU A 17 -19.32 14.67 5.57
C LEU A 17 -19.09 16.15 5.85
N ASN A 18 -17.85 16.61 5.86
CA ASN A 18 -17.50 18.02 6.02
C ASN A 18 -17.57 18.75 4.68
N LEU A 19 -18.67 19.44 4.46
CA LEU A 19 -18.93 20.21 3.23
C LEU A 19 -17.94 21.37 3.01
N SER A 20 -17.39 21.95 4.09
CA SER A 20 -16.44 23.07 3.99
C SER A 20 -15.08 22.58 3.53
N GLU A 21 -14.56 21.52 4.12
CA GLU A 21 -13.31 20.88 3.67
C GLU A 21 -13.40 20.33 2.22
N ALA A 22 -14.55 19.75 1.87
CA ALA A 22 -14.79 19.31 0.50
C ALA A 22 -14.78 20.49 -0.48
N ALA A 23 -15.33 21.64 -0.09
CA ALA A 23 -15.34 22.86 -0.90
C ALA A 23 -13.94 23.43 -1.12
N GLU A 24 -13.12 23.49 -0.07
CA GLU A 24 -11.72 23.90 -0.16
C GLU A 24 -10.92 22.99 -1.11
N THR A 25 -11.06 21.67 -0.94
CA THR A 25 -10.38 20.68 -1.78
C THR A 25 -10.76 20.77 -3.25
N LEU A 26 -12.04 21.10 -3.53
CA LEU A 26 -12.57 21.19 -4.89
C LEU A 26 -12.52 22.62 -5.46
N HIS A 27 -11.88 23.55 -4.75
CA HIS A 27 -11.76 24.95 -5.13
C HIS A 27 -13.11 25.59 -5.50
N THR A 28 -14.13 25.33 -4.65
CA THR A 28 -15.50 25.83 -4.85
C THR A 28 -16.09 26.32 -3.52
N SER A 29 -17.37 26.75 -3.52
CA SER A 29 -18.03 27.18 -2.30
C SER A 29 -18.87 26.08 -1.66
N GLN A 30 -18.91 26.05 -0.32
CA GLN A 30 -19.78 25.14 0.43
C GLN A 30 -21.26 25.20 0.01
N PRO A 31 -21.88 26.42 -0.20
CA PRO A 31 -23.25 26.51 -0.71
C PRO A 31 -23.40 25.88 -2.11
N GLY A 32 -22.37 26.01 -2.95
CA GLY A 32 -22.32 25.39 -4.29
C GLY A 32 -22.41 23.88 -4.22
N ILE A 33 -21.59 23.23 -3.37
CA ILE A 33 -21.65 21.78 -3.16
C ILE A 33 -23.01 21.36 -2.61
N SER A 34 -23.50 22.04 -1.56
CA SER A 34 -24.81 21.74 -0.94
C SER A 34 -25.94 21.80 -1.95
N LYS A 35 -25.95 22.84 -2.80
CA LYS A 35 -26.94 22.99 -3.87
C LYS A 35 -26.88 21.87 -4.89
N GLN A 36 -25.66 21.47 -5.34
CA GLN A 36 -25.48 20.41 -6.33
C GLN A 36 -25.88 19.03 -5.81
N ILE A 37 -25.61 18.75 -4.54
CA ILE A 37 -26.07 17.50 -3.92
C ILE A 37 -27.58 17.48 -3.76
N ARG A 38 -28.24 18.62 -3.35
CA ARG A 38 -29.70 18.69 -3.30
C ARG A 38 -30.32 18.47 -4.68
N GLN A 39 -29.78 19.08 -5.72
CA GLN A 39 -30.27 18.86 -7.08
C GLN A 39 -30.16 17.38 -7.51
N LEU A 40 -29.11 16.64 -7.04
CA LEU A 40 -28.98 15.23 -7.26
C LEU A 40 -30.04 14.42 -6.49
N GLU A 41 -30.30 14.80 -5.22
CA GLU A 41 -31.37 14.22 -4.39
C GLU A 41 -32.75 14.42 -5.00
N ASP A 42 -33.05 15.65 -5.45
CA ASP A 42 -34.32 16.01 -6.12
C ASP A 42 -34.52 15.20 -7.41
N GLU A 43 -33.45 15.02 -8.22
CA GLU A 43 -33.52 14.28 -9.47
C GLU A 43 -33.69 12.75 -9.24
N LEU A 44 -33.08 12.22 -8.17
CA LEU A 44 -33.18 10.79 -7.84
C LEU A 44 -34.42 10.47 -6.99
N GLY A 45 -35.09 11.50 -6.43
CA GLY A 45 -36.28 11.36 -5.59
C GLY A 45 -35.98 10.75 -4.21
N VAL A 46 -34.74 10.80 -3.74
CA VAL A 46 -34.33 10.26 -2.44
C VAL A 46 -33.30 11.18 -1.77
N ASP A 47 -33.36 11.28 -0.45
CA ASP A 47 -32.31 11.95 0.32
C ASP A 47 -31.05 11.09 0.39
N ILE A 48 -29.90 11.69 0.10
CA ILE A 48 -28.57 11.06 0.20
C ILE A 48 -27.96 11.39 1.56
N LEU A 49 -28.15 12.62 2.05
CA LEU A 49 -27.53 13.12 3.27
C LEU A 49 -28.60 13.38 4.34
N VAL A 50 -28.30 12.92 5.56
CA VAL A 50 -29.12 13.28 6.74
C VAL A 50 -28.67 14.64 7.22
N ARG A 51 -29.65 15.56 7.36
CA ARG A 51 -29.40 16.96 7.77
C ARG A 51 -30.13 17.32 9.05
N HIS A 52 -29.44 17.96 9.97
CA HIS A 52 -30.03 18.67 11.10
C HIS A 52 -29.85 20.19 10.89
N GLY A 53 -30.89 20.84 10.43
CA GLY A 53 -30.84 22.26 10.03
C GLY A 53 -29.88 22.46 8.83
N LYS A 54 -28.78 23.19 9.05
CA LYS A 54 -27.77 23.47 8.02
C LYS A 54 -26.61 22.46 8.04
N ARG A 55 -26.54 21.57 9.02
CA ARG A 55 -25.44 20.64 9.21
C ARG A 55 -25.78 19.25 8.66
N VAL A 56 -24.86 18.66 7.89
CA VAL A 56 -24.89 17.26 7.50
C VAL A 56 -24.34 16.45 8.67
N VAL A 57 -25.05 15.40 9.09
CA VAL A 57 -24.72 14.58 10.27
C VAL A 57 -24.44 13.13 9.91
N ASP A 58 -25.07 12.60 8.86
CA ASP A 58 -24.87 11.23 8.39
C ASP A 58 -25.29 11.09 6.92
N MET A 59 -25.10 9.90 6.36
CA MET A 59 -25.67 9.49 5.07
C MET A 59 -26.88 8.57 5.31
N THR A 60 -27.87 8.69 4.44
CA THR A 60 -29.00 7.73 4.42
C THR A 60 -28.55 6.36 3.90
N GLU A 61 -29.35 5.33 4.12
CA GLU A 61 -29.09 4.01 3.53
C GLU A 61 -29.06 4.06 1.98
N PRO A 62 -30.06 4.67 1.30
CA PRO A 62 -29.96 4.91 -0.14
C PRO A 62 -28.71 5.72 -0.53
N GLY A 63 -28.33 6.71 0.29
CA GLY A 63 -27.16 7.54 0.06
C GLY A 63 -25.86 6.75 0.01
N ARG A 64 -25.67 5.77 0.90
CA ARG A 64 -24.50 4.88 0.88
C ARG A 64 -24.44 4.00 -0.37
N LEU A 65 -25.59 3.47 -0.81
CA LEU A 65 -25.68 2.70 -2.06
C LEU A 65 -25.38 3.58 -3.29
N ILE A 66 -25.95 4.78 -3.35
CA ILE A 66 -25.71 5.76 -4.42
C ILE A 66 -24.24 6.17 -4.45
N LEU A 67 -23.62 6.39 -3.30
CA LEU A 67 -22.18 6.69 -3.23
C LEU A 67 -21.35 5.60 -3.87
N GLY A 68 -21.62 4.32 -3.57
CA GLY A 68 -20.91 3.17 -4.17
C GLY A 68 -21.07 3.14 -5.69
N ILE A 69 -22.25 3.42 -6.21
CA ILE A 69 -22.50 3.51 -7.66
C ILE A 69 -21.77 4.73 -8.25
N ALA A 70 -21.83 5.89 -7.59
CA ALA A 70 -21.16 7.11 -8.03
C ALA A 70 -19.65 6.93 -8.13
N GLN A 71 -19.03 6.22 -7.17
CA GLN A 71 -17.62 5.89 -7.19
C GLN A 71 -17.24 5.02 -8.40
N ARG A 72 -18.06 4.02 -8.75
CA ARG A 72 -17.86 3.19 -9.96
C ARG A 72 -17.95 4.01 -11.24
N ILE A 73 -18.98 4.83 -11.40
CA ILE A 73 -19.13 5.71 -12.57
C ILE A 73 -17.94 6.65 -12.73
N LEU A 74 -17.45 7.23 -11.65
CA LEU A 74 -16.27 8.09 -11.67
C LEU A 74 -15.02 7.30 -12.04
N GLN A 75 -14.86 6.06 -11.54
CA GLN A 75 -13.76 5.18 -11.94
C GLN A 75 -13.82 4.86 -13.43
N ASP A 76 -14.99 4.51 -13.96
CA ASP A 76 -15.17 4.23 -15.39
C ASP A 76 -14.87 5.45 -16.26
N THR A 77 -15.16 6.64 -15.77
CA THR A 77 -14.77 7.89 -16.45
C THR A 77 -13.23 8.03 -16.55
N GLU A 78 -12.50 7.66 -15.52
CA GLU A 78 -11.02 7.65 -15.58
C GLU A 78 -10.51 6.50 -16.47
N ASN A 79 -11.15 5.33 -16.42
CA ASN A 79 -10.83 4.21 -17.31
C ASN A 79 -10.97 4.61 -18.80
N LEU A 80 -12.06 5.32 -19.17
CA LEU A 80 -12.24 5.85 -20.53
C LEU A 80 -11.08 6.73 -20.99
N LYS A 81 -10.59 7.62 -20.12
CA LYS A 81 -9.43 8.47 -20.43
C LYS A 81 -8.16 7.65 -20.61
N GLN A 82 -7.98 6.59 -19.82
CA GLN A 82 -6.82 5.72 -19.93
C GLN A 82 -6.84 4.92 -21.22
N VAL A 83 -8.00 4.34 -21.59
CA VAL A 83 -8.20 3.68 -22.88
C VAL A 83 -7.85 4.61 -24.04
N ALA A 84 -8.42 5.83 -24.05
CA ALA A 84 -8.14 6.81 -25.10
C ALA A 84 -6.65 7.14 -25.24
N ARG A 85 -5.93 7.22 -24.12
CA ARG A 85 -4.46 7.45 -24.11
C ARG A 85 -3.67 6.24 -24.62
N GLU A 86 -4.14 5.02 -24.37
CA GLU A 86 -3.47 3.80 -24.85
C GLU A 86 -3.55 3.68 -26.38
N PHE A 87 -4.73 3.91 -26.96
CA PHE A 87 -4.94 3.86 -28.41
C PHE A 87 -4.36 5.08 -29.17
N GLY A 88 -4.13 6.20 -28.46
CA GLY A 88 -3.55 7.42 -29.03
C GLY A 88 -2.04 7.37 -29.24
N ALA A 89 -1.29 6.50 -28.54
CA ALA A 89 0.16 6.39 -28.66
C ALA A 89 0.66 5.06 -28.07
N GLU A 90 0.77 4.01 -28.89
CA GLU A 90 1.26 2.69 -28.48
C GLU A 90 2.62 2.77 -27.75
N GLY A 91 2.69 2.13 -26.59
CA GLY A 91 3.91 2.00 -25.79
C GLY A 91 4.42 3.29 -25.14
N THR A 92 3.63 4.38 -25.18
CA THR A 92 3.93 5.62 -24.45
C THR A 92 2.98 5.79 -23.26
N GLY A 93 3.43 6.47 -22.21
CA GLY A 93 2.58 6.76 -21.07
C GLY A 93 3.34 7.02 -19.79
N SER A 94 2.63 7.06 -18.69
CA SER A 94 3.19 7.12 -17.34
C SER A 94 2.71 5.93 -16.53
N PHE A 95 3.57 5.40 -15.69
CA PHE A 95 3.26 4.34 -14.76
C PHE A 95 3.81 4.70 -13.39
N THR A 96 2.93 4.89 -12.43
CA THR A 96 3.27 5.28 -11.07
C THR A 96 3.06 4.11 -10.12
N ILE A 97 4.12 3.72 -9.44
CA ILE A 97 4.14 2.65 -8.44
C ILE A 97 4.33 3.28 -7.06
N ALA A 98 3.39 3.07 -6.16
CA ALA A 98 3.54 3.41 -4.75
C ALA A 98 4.12 2.22 -3.99
N THR A 99 5.10 2.42 -3.12
CA THR A 99 5.75 1.30 -2.43
C THR A 99 6.48 1.74 -1.18
N THR A 100 6.81 0.78 -0.31
CA THR A 100 7.69 1.04 0.83
C THR A 100 9.15 1.10 0.39
N HIS A 101 10.01 1.73 1.20
CA HIS A 101 11.44 1.87 0.90
C HIS A 101 12.11 0.51 0.64
N THR A 102 11.84 -0.49 1.47
CA THR A 102 12.44 -1.82 1.33
C THR A 102 12.15 -2.45 -0.03
N GLN A 103 10.91 -2.35 -0.52
CA GLN A 103 10.55 -2.88 -1.84
C GLN A 103 11.19 -2.07 -2.97
N ALA A 104 11.17 -0.73 -2.86
CA ALA A 104 11.81 0.15 -3.84
C ALA A 104 13.31 -0.13 -3.99
N ARG A 105 13.99 -0.39 -2.87
CA ARG A 105 15.44 -0.54 -2.79
C ARG A 105 15.93 -1.93 -3.16
N TYR A 106 15.20 -2.99 -2.76
CA TYR A 106 15.72 -4.36 -2.79
C TYR A 106 14.96 -5.30 -3.75
N ALA A 107 13.66 -5.10 -3.95
CA ALA A 107 12.87 -5.97 -4.82
C ALA A 107 12.70 -5.41 -6.25
N LEU A 108 12.50 -4.11 -6.38
CA LEU A 108 12.11 -3.49 -7.66
C LEU A 108 13.25 -3.21 -8.65
N PRO A 109 14.52 -2.96 -8.29
CA PRO A 109 15.52 -2.48 -9.25
C PRO A 109 15.69 -3.38 -10.47
N THR A 110 15.77 -4.71 -10.27
CA THR A 110 15.91 -5.67 -11.37
C THR A 110 14.66 -5.71 -12.27
N VAL A 111 13.46 -5.63 -11.66
CA VAL A 111 12.19 -5.62 -12.39
C VAL A 111 12.06 -4.35 -13.23
N ILE A 112 12.35 -3.20 -12.62
CA ILE A 112 12.30 -1.90 -13.29
C ILE A 112 13.30 -1.83 -14.44
N SER A 113 14.53 -2.33 -14.25
CA SER A 113 15.54 -2.38 -15.33
C SER A 113 15.02 -3.18 -16.53
N ARG A 114 14.48 -4.37 -16.30
CA ARG A 114 13.91 -5.21 -17.36
C ARG A 114 12.69 -4.56 -18.04
N PHE A 115 11.82 -3.95 -17.24
CA PHE A 115 10.66 -3.24 -17.74
C PHE A 115 11.06 -2.04 -18.62
N SER A 116 12.02 -1.21 -18.18
CA SER A 116 12.46 -0.01 -18.91
C SER A 116 13.11 -0.34 -20.25
N LEU A 117 13.80 -1.50 -20.33
CA LEU A 117 14.32 -1.98 -21.61
C LEU A 117 13.20 -2.35 -22.60
N ARG A 118 12.09 -2.90 -22.10
CA ARG A 118 10.96 -3.32 -22.94
C ARG A 118 10.03 -2.17 -23.29
N TYR A 119 9.91 -1.18 -22.39
CA TYR A 119 9.02 -0.02 -22.54
C TYR A 119 9.77 1.30 -22.34
N PRO A 120 10.73 1.64 -23.24
CA PRO A 120 11.60 2.80 -23.06
C PRO A 120 10.88 4.15 -23.16
N LYS A 121 9.66 4.16 -23.73
CA LYS A 121 8.82 5.36 -23.85
C LYS A 121 7.81 5.51 -22.70
N VAL A 122 7.75 4.56 -21.74
CA VAL A 122 6.89 4.67 -20.56
C VAL A 122 7.67 5.37 -19.45
N ARG A 123 7.14 6.50 -18.99
CA ARG A 123 7.69 7.23 -17.85
C ARG A 123 7.33 6.54 -16.56
N LEU A 124 8.31 5.96 -15.87
CA LEU A 124 8.13 5.39 -14.54
C LEU A 124 8.25 6.45 -13.44
N SER A 125 7.39 6.33 -12.42
CA SER A 125 7.48 7.11 -11.18
C SER A 125 7.35 6.17 -9.99
N LEU A 126 8.30 6.24 -9.04
CA LEU A 126 8.22 5.56 -7.74
C LEU A 126 7.83 6.58 -6.68
N ARG A 127 6.71 6.31 -5.99
CA ARG A 127 6.28 7.06 -4.82
C ARG A 127 6.51 6.21 -3.59
N GLN A 128 7.33 6.70 -2.68
CA GLN A 128 7.64 5.99 -1.43
C GLN A 128 6.88 6.60 -0.26
N GLY A 129 6.46 5.75 0.67
CA GLY A 129 5.76 6.18 1.87
C GLY A 129 5.53 5.05 2.85
N SER A 130 4.86 5.36 3.95
CA SER A 130 4.34 4.36 4.89
C SER A 130 3.25 3.51 4.22
N PRO A 131 2.89 2.34 4.79
CA PRO A 131 1.78 1.54 4.26
C PRO A 131 0.48 2.33 4.08
N ARG A 132 0.16 3.24 5.00
CA ARG A 132 -1.02 4.10 4.92
C ARG A 132 -0.94 5.07 3.75
N ASP A 133 0.21 5.73 3.56
CA ASP A 133 0.39 6.73 2.50
C ASP A 133 0.30 6.07 1.12
N ILE A 134 0.97 4.93 0.91
CA ILE A 134 0.94 4.24 -0.39
C ILE A 134 -0.45 3.70 -0.74
N ALA A 135 -1.24 3.25 0.26
CA ALA A 135 -2.62 2.86 0.05
C ALA A 135 -3.49 4.05 -0.41
N GLU A 136 -3.30 5.23 0.20
CA GLU A 136 -4.02 6.43 -0.19
C GLU A 136 -3.64 6.93 -1.58
N LEU A 137 -2.37 6.83 -1.98
CA LEU A 137 -1.94 7.15 -3.34
C LEU A 137 -2.67 6.31 -4.40
N VAL A 138 -2.92 5.03 -4.12
CA VAL A 138 -3.72 4.19 -5.01
C VAL A 138 -5.20 4.58 -4.96
N ARG A 139 -5.78 4.81 -3.77
CA ARG A 139 -7.19 5.22 -3.65
C ARG A 139 -7.47 6.55 -4.36
N SER A 140 -6.58 7.52 -4.25
CA SER A 140 -6.71 8.83 -4.92
C SER A 140 -6.50 8.72 -6.44
N GLY A 141 -5.79 7.68 -6.91
CA GLY A 141 -5.41 7.51 -8.32
C GLY A 141 -4.14 8.28 -8.69
N GLU A 142 -3.37 8.71 -7.69
CA GLU A 142 -2.03 9.27 -7.89
C GLU A 142 -0.99 8.19 -8.18
N ALA A 143 -1.27 6.95 -7.79
CA ALA A 143 -0.52 5.78 -8.20
C ALA A 143 -1.44 4.75 -8.87
N ASP A 144 -0.90 4.06 -9.87
CA ASP A 144 -1.63 3.01 -10.61
C ASP A 144 -1.72 1.73 -9.79
N ILE A 145 -0.63 1.38 -9.11
CA ILE A 145 -0.54 0.23 -8.21
C ILE A 145 0.25 0.58 -6.95
N ALA A 146 0.02 -0.18 -5.87
CA ALA A 146 0.94 -0.21 -4.74
C ALA A 146 1.58 -1.58 -4.59
N ILE A 147 2.83 -1.61 -4.07
CA ILE A 147 3.49 -2.84 -3.63
C ILE A 147 3.56 -2.81 -2.11
N ALA A 148 2.76 -3.69 -1.49
CA ALA A 148 2.49 -3.75 -0.07
C ALA A 148 3.01 -5.05 0.53
N THR A 149 3.43 -5.03 1.78
CA THR A 149 3.88 -6.22 2.51
C THR A 149 3.20 -6.38 3.85
N GLU A 150 2.93 -5.30 4.54
CA GLU A 150 2.42 -5.31 5.91
C GLU A 150 1.29 -4.30 6.06
N ALA A 151 0.66 -4.30 7.24
CA ALA A 151 -0.43 -3.38 7.56
C ALA A 151 -1.57 -3.45 6.53
N ILE A 152 -2.01 -4.69 6.23
CA ILE A 152 -3.01 -4.98 5.18
C ILE A 152 -4.33 -4.25 5.44
N GLU A 153 -4.65 -3.95 6.69
CA GLU A 153 -5.81 -3.16 7.11
C GLU A 153 -5.89 -1.80 6.42
N PHE A 154 -4.76 -1.19 6.06
CA PHE A 154 -4.76 0.07 5.33
C PHE A 154 -5.16 -0.07 3.85
N TYR A 155 -5.26 -1.30 3.35
CA TYR A 155 -5.62 -1.58 1.95
C TYR A 155 -7.08 -2.02 1.78
N GLU A 156 -7.89 -1.86 2.82
CA GLU A 156 -9.33 -2.13 2.72
C GLU A 156 -9.97 -1.39 1.54
N GLY A 157 -10.81 -2.09 0.78
CA GLY A 157 -11.43 -1.59 -0.44
C GLY A 157 -10.52 -1.57 -1.67
N LEU A 158 -9.28 -2.06 -1.57
CA LEU A 158 -8.40 -2.34 -2.70
C LEU A 158 -8.36 -3.84 -3.01
N VAL A 159 -8.08 -4.16 -4.26
CA VAL A 159 -7.80 -5.54 -4.70
C VAL A 159 -6.34 -5.85 -4.39
N LEU A 160 -6.10 -7.00 -3.76
CA LEU A 160 -4.76 -7.45 -3.36
C LEU A 160 -4.39 -8.74 -4.10
N LEU A 161 -3.27 -8.71 -4.81
CA LEU A 161 -2.68 -9.86 -5.50
C LEU A 161 -1.41 -10.32 -4.77
N PRO A 162 -1.36 -11.53 -4.21
CA PRO A 162 -0.17 -12.05 -3.55
C PRO A 162 0.94 -12.34 -4.58
N CYS A 163 2.17 -11.87 -4.31
CA CYS A 163 3.28 -11.93 -5.25
C CYS A 163 4.38 -12.89 -4.81
N SER A 164 4.84 -12.76 -3.57
CA SER A 164 5.93 -13.58 -3.02
C SER A 164 5.94 -13.53 -1.49
N GLN A 165 6.49 -14.57 -0.89
CA GLN A 165 6.76 -14.60 0.55
C GLN A 165 8.23 -14.30 0.83
N TRP A 166 8.49 -13.70 1.97
CA TRP A 166 9.83 -13.43 2.46
C TRP A 166 9.90 -13.52 3.98
N ASN A 167 11.10 -13.82 4.49
CA ASN A 167 11.36 -14.01 5.91
C ASN A 167 12.13 -12.84 6.50
N ARG A 168 12.06 -12.71 7.83
CA ARG A 168 12.87 -11.78 8.60
C ARG A 168 14.21 -12.39 8.98
N CYS A 169 15.17 -11.53 9.23
CA CYS A 169 16.44 -11.87 9.83
C CYS A 169 16.74 -10.91 10.99
N VAL A 170 17.67 -11.34 11.83
CA VAL A 170 18.32 -10.48 12.81
C VAL A 170 19.68 -10.07 12.25
N ILE A 171 20.02 -8.79 12.36
CA ILE A 171 21.34 -8.28 12.03
C ILE A 171 22.05 -7.81 13.28
N THR A 172 23.35 -8.00 13.33
CA THR A 172 24.19 -7.65 14.48
C THR A 172 25.53 -7.08 14.01
N PRO A 173 26.26 -6.33 14.85
CA PRO A 173 27.66 -6.04 14.62
C PRO A 173 28.52 -7.32 14.57
N LEU A 174 29.74 -7.23 14.00
CA LEU A 174 30.63 -8.37 13.68
C LEU A 174 30.96 -9.34 14.83
N LYS A 175 31.00 -8.88 16.05
CA LYS A 175 31.43 -9.68 17.22
C LYS A 175 30.33 -9.85 18.27
N HIS A 176 29.08 -9.77 17.84
CA HIS A 176 27.95 -9.82 18.76
C HIS A 176 27.77 -11.22 19.38
N PRO A 177 27.43 -11.33 20.70
CA PRO A 177 27.27 -12.61 21.38
C PRO A 177 26.27 -13.58 20.71
N LEU A 178 25.17 -13.09 20.16
CA LEU A 178 24.17 -13.90 19.44
C LEU A 178 24.74 -14.71 18.28
N LEU A 179 25.89 -14.33 17.71
CA LEU A 179 26.55 -15.07 16.64
C LEU A 179 27.10 -16.43 17.09
N LYS A 180 27.20 -16.67 18.40
CA LYS A 180 27.67 -17.93 18.98
C LYS A 180 26.54 -18.92 19.25
N GLU A 181 25.29 -18.46 19.18
CA GLU A 181 24.13 -19.32 19.39
C GLU A 181 23.89 -20.18 18.15
N LYS A 182 23.62 -21.47 18.35
CA LYS A 182 23.30 -22.40 17.24
C LYS A 182 21.98 -22.03 16.57
N GLN A 183 21.01 -21.60 17.39
CA GLN A 183 19.70 -21.15 16.95
C GLN A 183 19.24 -20.08 17.93
N ILE A 184 18.94 -18.89 17.43
CA ILE A 184 18.45 -17.80 18.27
C ILE A 184 17.01 -18.01 18.69
N SER A 185 16.60 -17.46 19.82
CA SER A 185 15.23 -17.46 20.31
C SER A 185 14.73 -16.03 20.55
N ILE A 186 13.42 -15.86 20.74
CA ILE A 186 12.83 -14.56 21.10
C ILE A 186 13.41 -14.06 22.43
N GLU A 187 13.62 -14.95 23.38
CA GLU A 187 14.21 -14.64 24.70
C GLU A 187 15.66 -14.15 24.57
N ALA A 188 16.44 -14.76 23.64
CA ALA A 188 17.80 -14.32 23.37
C ALA A 188 17.83 -12.93 22.71
N ILE A 189 16.96 -12.68 21.73
CA ILE A 189 16.80 -11.38 21.08
C ILE A 189 16.43 -10.31 22.10
N ALA A 190 15.47 -10.59 22.99
CA ALA A 190 14.94 -9.63 23.97
C ALA A 190 15.97 -9.15 25.01
N ARG A 191 17.10 -9.86 25.18
CA ARG A 191 18.20 -9.44 26.08
C ARG A 191 19.00 -8.25 25.53
N HIS A 192 18.78 -7.89 24.27
CA HIS A 192 19.53 -6.84 23.59
C HIS A 192 18.63 -5.68 23.19
N PRO A 193 19.17 -4.44 23.15
CA PRO A 193 18.44 -3.32 22.57
C PRO A 193 18.08 -3.61 21.12
N LEU A 194 16.83 -3.28 20.73
CA LEU A 194 16.33 -3.50 19.38
C LEU A 194 16.25 -2.21 18.57
N VAL A 195 16.67 -2.29 17.33
CA VAL A 195 16.45 -1.29 16.28
C VAL A 195 15.59 -1.96 15.20
N THR A 196 14.41 -1.41 14.89
CA THR A 196 13.48 -2.06 13.94
C THR A 196 12.57 -1.05 13.24
N TYR A 197 11.62 -1.56 12.45
CA TYR A 197 10.65 -0.70 11.78
C TYR A 197 9.66 -0.06 12.76
N ASP A 198 9.19 1.15 12.46
CA ASP A 198 8.19 1.87 13.26
C ASP A 198 6.86 1.13 13.38
N PHE A 199 6.48 0.36 12.35
CA PHE A 199 5.29 -0.49 12.33
C PHE A 199 5.51 -1.90 12.93
N ALA A 200 6.72 -2.26 13.36
CA ALA A 200 7.06 -3.62 13.83
C ALA A 200 6.24 -4.06 15.05
N PHE A 201 5.84 -3.12 15.90
CA PHE A 201 5.06 -3.36 17.11
C PHE A 201 3.68 -2.70 17.07
N THR A 202 3.20 -2.33 15.88
CA THR A 202 1.84 -1.79 15.68
C THR A 202 0.90 -2.86 15.11
N GLY A 203 -0.39 -2.73 15.41
CA GLY A 203 -1.41 -3.65 14.91
C GLY A 203 -1.12 -5.12 15.25
N ASP A 204 -1.38 -6.00 14.30
CA ASP A 204 -1.15 -7.45 14.38
C ASP A 204 0.10 -7.86 13.58
N SER A 205 1.24 -7.20 13.82
CA SER A 205 2.46 -7.52 13.09
C SER A 205 3.05 -8.87 13.53
N PRO A 206 3.69 -9.64 12.62
CA PRO A 206 4.33 -10.91 12.96
C PRO A 206 5.44 -10.77 14.02
N ILE A 207 6.13 -9.63 14.08
CA ILE A 207 7.13 -9.37 15.12
C ILE A 207 6.46 -9.25 16.47
N LYS A 208 5.44 -8.38 16.56
CA LYS A 208 4.68 -8.18 17.80
C LYS A 208 4.10 -9.49 18.32
N ARG A 209 3.42 -10.28 17.46
CA ARG A 209 2.86 -11.58 17.84
C ARG A 209 3.91 -12.55 18.40
N ALA A 210 5.10 -12.61 17.79
CA ALA A 210 6.16 -13.49 18.26
C ALA A 210 6.62 -13.17 19.69
N PHE A 211 6.73 -11.89 20.02
CA PHE A 211 7.07 -11.45 21.39
C PHE A 211 5.90 -11.61 22.36
N ASP A 212 4.68 -11.24 21.97
CA ASP A 212 3.48 -11.36 22.79
C ASP A 212 3.19 -12.82 23.17
N ASN A 213 3.35 -13.77 22.24
CA ASN A 213 3.18 -15.20 22.49
C ASN A 213 4.15 -15.77 23.54
N LYS A 214 5.26 -15.07 23.78
CA LYS A 214 6.22 -15.40 24.84
C LYS A 214 6.05 -14.58 26.11
N GLY A 215 5.11 -13.62 26.12
CA GLY A 215 4.93 -12.68 27.23
C GLY A 215 6.12 -11.76 27.45
N ILE A 216 6.87 -11.46 26.39
CA ILE A 216 8.11 -10.68 26.46
C ILE A 216 7.90 -9.30 25.84
N THR A 217 8.28 -8.26 26.55
CA THR A 217 8.34 -6.89 26.01
C THR A 217 9.80 -6.57 25.64
N PRO A 218 10.11 -6.37 24.35
CA PRO A 218 11.47 -6.05 23.94
C PRO A 218 11.86 -4.61 24.29
N ASN A 219 13.14 -4.38 24.49
CA ASN A 219 13.71 -3.03 24.66
C ASN A 219 13.96 -2.40 23.29
N VAL A 220 12.97 -1.73 22.72
CA VAL A 220 13.11 -1.02 21.44
C VAL A 220 13.72 0.35 21.70
N VAL A 221 14.95 0.56 21.26
CA VAL A 221 15.71 1.80 21.48
C VAL A 221 15.64 2.77 20.32
N LEU A 222 15.31 2.26 19.11
CA LEU A 222 15.11 3.09 17.92
C LEU A 222 14.16 2.40 16.94
N THR A 223 13.26 3.19 16.35
CA THR A 223 12.45 2.76 15.22
C THR A 223 12.74 3.61 13.99
N ALA A 224 12.65 3.01 12.80
CA ALA A 224 12.86 3.69 11.53
C ALA A 224 11.88 3.17 10.45
N ILE A 225 11.68 3.98 9.43
CA ILE A 225 10.80 3.63 8.31
C ILE A 225 11.46 2.60 7.36
N ASP A 226 12.79 2.60 7.30
CA ASP A 226 13.53 1.81 6.31
C ASP A 226 14.70 1.00 6.89
N ALA A 227 15.08 -0.04 6.16
CA ALA A 227 16.13 -0.97 6.54
C ALA A 227 17.54 -0.35 6.52
N ASP A 228 17.80 0.63 5.66
CA ASP A 228 19.14 1.23 5.56
C ASP A 228 19.47 2.05 6.80
N VAL A 229 18.47 2.79 7.33
CA VAL A 229 18.58 3.48 8.62
C VAL A 229 18.78 2.48 9.77
N ILE A 230 18.00 1.40 9.81
CA ILE A 230 18.16 0.34 10.83
C ILE A 230 19.60 -0.20 10.78
N LYS A 231 20.13 -0.55 9.61
CA LYS A 231 21.48 -1.07 9.42
C LYS A 231 22.53 -0.08 9.94
N ALA A 232 22.42 1.19 9.57
CA ALA A 232 23.35 2.22 10.00
C ALA A 232 23.47 2.34 11.54
N TYR A 233 22.33 2.29 12.25
CA TYR A 233 22.37 2.37 13.72
C TYR A 233 22.80 1.05 14.38
N VAL A 234 22.56 -0.10 13.77
CA VAL A 234 23.15 -1.36 14.24
C VAL A 234 24.68 -1.37 14.06
N GLU A 235 25.19 -0.83 12.97
CA GLU A 235 26.64 -0.66 12.73
C GLU A 235 27.33 0.19 13.82
N THR A 236 26.65 1.22 14.35
CA THR A 236 27.18 2.03 15.46
C THR A 236 27.15 1.32 16.81
N GLY A 237 26.57 0.11 16.88
CA GLY A 237 26.46 -0.66 18.13
C GLY A 237 25.28 -0.26 19.02
N LEU A 238 24.29 0.49 18.51
CA LEU A 238 23.12 0.91 19.30
C LEU A 238 22.29 -0.28 19.78
N GLY A 239 22.29 -1.39 19.03
CA GLY A 239 21.57 -2.61 19.32
C GLY A 239 21.68 -3.63 18.20
N ILE A 240 20.73 -4.58 18.16
CA ILE A 240 20.54 -5.52 17.06
C ILE A 240 19.33 -5.13 16.23
N GLY A 241 19.33 -5.48 14.93
CA GLY A 241 18.25 -5.12 14.03
C GLY A 241 17.36 -6.32 13.68
N ILE A 242 16.02 -6.11 13.61
CA ILE A 242 15.09 -7.05 12.97
C ILE A 242 14.59 -6.41 11.68
N LEU A 243 14.87 -7.03 10.53
CA LEU A 243 14.49 -6.51 9.23
C LEU A 243 14.18 -7.61 8.20
N ALA A 244 13.71 -7.22 7.03
CA ALA A 244 13.48 -8.14 5.91
C ALA A 244 14.81 -8.74 5.43
N LYS A 245 14.89 -10.07 5.32
CA LYS A 245 16.12 -10.79 4.92
C LYS A 245 16.66 -10.27 3.57
N MET A 246 15.78 -9.86 2.64
CA MET A 246 16.17 -9.30 1.35
C MET A 246 16.92 -7.96 1.46
N ALA A 247 16.82 -7.26 2.59
CA ALA A 247 17.49 -5.99 2.81
C ALA A 247 18.95 -6.13 3.27
N PHE A 248 19.42 -7.34 3.54
CA PHE A 248 20.82 -7.61 3.86
C PHE A 248 21.58 -8.09 2.62
N ASP A 249 22.66 -7.41 2.31
CA ASP A 249 23.58 -7.77 1.24
C ASP A 249 24.99 -8.00 1.82
N PRO A 250 25.49 -9.24 1.86
CA PRO A 250 26.80 -9.54 2.45
C PRO A 250 27.97 -8.84 1.73
N ALA A 251 27.79 -8.41 0.50
CA ALA A 251 28.81 -7.67 -0.25
C ALA A 251 28.87 -6.17 0.11
N ARG A 252 27.79 -5.63 0.65
CA ARG A 252 27.68 -4.21 1.03
C ARG A 252 27.71 -4.00 2.53
N ASP A 253 27.02 -4.87 3.28
CA ASP A 253 26.85 -4.77 4.73
C ASP A 253 28.02 -5.43 5.49
N LEU A 254 29.26 -5.04 5.14
CA LEU A 254 30.50 -5.69 5.62
C LEU A 254 30.66 -5.61 7.13
N ALA A 255 30.16 -4.54 7.75
CA ALA A 255 30.22 -4.31 9.19
C ALA A 255 29.17 -5.08 10.00
N LEU A 256 28.24 -5.76 9.30
CA LEU A 256 27.13 -6.47 9.91
C LEU A 256 27.23 -7.99 9.68
N ARG A 257 26.48 -8.74 10.49
CA ARG A 257 26.23 -10.19 10.28
C ARG A 257 24.75 -10.47 10.37
N LEU A 258 24.28 -11.30 9.44
CA LEU A 258 22.91 -11.80 9.41
C LEU A 258 22.83 -13.10 10.22
N ILE A 259 21.77 -13.21 11.04
CA ILE A 259 21.33 -14.43 11.70
C ILE A 259 19.94 -14.75 11.15
N ASP A 260 19.74 -15.96 10.66
CA ASP A 260 18.44 -16.40 10.19
C ASP A 260 17.42 -16.47 11.33
N ALA A 261 16.27 -15.83 11.15
CA ALA A 261 15.19 -15.77 12.13
C ALA A 261 13.86 -16.25 11.54
N SER A 262 13.91 -16.98 10.42
CA SER A 262 12.71 -17.48 9.72
C SER A 262 11.85 -18.41 10.59
N HIS A 263 12.44 -19.11 11.54
CA HIS A 263 11.77 -19.99 12.49
C HIS A 263 11.07 -19.24 13.64
N LEU A 264 11.34 -17.95 13.82
CA LEU A 264 10.79 -17.14 14.91
C LEU A 264 9.61 -16.30 14.48
N PHE A 265 9.55 -15.92 13.22
CA PHE A 265 8.56 -15.00 12.67
C PHE A 265 7.84 -15.63 11.49
N GLU A 266 6.54 -15.46 11.45
CA GLU A 266 5.76 -15.85 10.28
C GLU A 266 6.25 -15.10 9.03
N PRO A 267 6.28 -15.77 7.86
CA PRO A 267 6.67 -15.12 6.62
C PRO A 267 5.68 -14.00 6.27
N SER A 268 6.20 -12.92 5.73
CA SER A 268 5.39 -11.83 5.19
C SER A 268 5.16 -12.03 3.70
N THR A 269 3.96 -11.70 3.24
CA THR A 269 3.59 -11.79 1.82
C THR A 269 3.62 -10.41 1.18
N THR A 270 4.44 -10.23 0.15
CA THR A 270 4.36 -9.05 -0.72
C THR A 270 3.14 -9.17 -1.61
N ARG A 271 2.36 -8.09 -1.72
CA ARG A 271 1.16 -8.01 -2.54
C ARG A 271 1.19 -6.78 -3.43
N ILE A 272 0.57 -6.89 -4.61
CA ILE A 272 0.22 -5.73 -5.42
C ILE A 272 -1.20 -5.32 -5.04
N ALA A 273 -1.37 -4.03 -4.70
CA ALA A 273 -2.67 -3.45 -4.39
C ALA A 273 -3.11 -2.53 -5.53
N MET A 274 -4.39 -2.62 -5.93
CA MET A 274 -4.99 -1.85 -7.02
C MET A 274 -6.42 -1.47 -6.70
N LYS A 275 -6.96 -0.48 -7.39
CA LYS A 275 -8.40 -0.19 -7.32
C LYS A 275 -9.23 -1.33 -7.94
N PRO A 276 -10.36 -1.69 -7.35
CA PRO A 276 -11.31 -2.59 -8.00
C PRO A 276 -11.79 -1.96 -9.32
N ASN A 277 -12.02 -2.80 -10.32
CA ASN A 277 -12.45 -2.40 -11.67
C ASN A 277 -11.53 -1.36 -12.37
N ALA A 278 -10.26 -1.25 -11.97
CA ALA A 278 -9.31 -0.40 -12.67
C ALA A 278 -9.00 -0.95 -14.06
N TYR A 279 -8.97 -0.07 -15.06
CA TYR A 279 -8.41 -0.41 -16.36
C TYR A 279 -6.89 -0.37 -16.27
N LEU A 280 -6.25 -1.49 -16.54
CA LEU A 280 -4.80 -1.59 -16.59
C LEU A 280 -4.34 -1.57 -18.04
N ARG A 281 -3.31 -0.76 -18.34
CA ARG A 281 -2.68 -0.75 -19.66
C ARG A 281 -1.83 -1.99 -19.86
N GLY A 282 -1.61 -2.39 -21.10
CA GLY A 282 -0.85 -3.59 -21.45
C GLY A 282 0.51 -3.67 -20.75
N TYR A 283 1.25 -2.58 -20.65
CA TYR A 283 2.54 -2.55 -19.97
C TYR A 283 2.44 -2.74 -18.44
N VAL A 284 1.30 -2.43 -17.82
CA VAL A 284 1.12 -2.69 -16.37
C VAL A 284 1.00 -4.19 -16.11
N TYR A 285 0.28 -4.93 -16.96
CA TYR A 285 0.23 -6.40 -16.88
C TYR A 285 1.61 -7.02 -17.04
N GLU A 286 2.42 -6.51 -17.99
CA GLU A 286 3.79 -6.97 -18.19
C GLU A 286 4.66 -6.69 -16.95
N PHE A 287 4.51 -5.53 -16.31
CA PHE A 287 5.21 -5.24 -15.06
C PHE A 287 4.80 -6.21 -13.95
N ILE A 288 3.49 -6.46 -13.80
CA ILE A 288 2.97 -7.40 -12.80
C ILE A 288 3.55 -8.80 -13.03
N GLU A 289 3.57 -9.27 -14.27
CA GLU A 289 4.14 -10.58 -14.62
C GLU A 289 5.66 -10.63 -14.44
N LEU A 290 6.40 -9.55 -14.70
CA LEU A 290 7.83 -9.46 -14.42
C LEU A 290 8.13 -9.50 -12.92
N PHE A 291 7.27 -8.91 -12.09
CA PHE A 291 7.42 -8.88 -10.64
C PHE A 291 6.96 -10.20 -9.99
N ALA A 292 5.85 -10.76 -10.46
CA ALA A 292 5.23 -11.99 -9.96
C ALA A 292 4.78 -12.88 -11.15
N PRO A 293 5.65 -13.78 -11.65
CA PRO A 293 5.41 -14.52 -12.91
C PRO A 293 4.15 -15.40 -12.95
N HIS A 294 3.60 -15.76 -11.81
CA HIS A 294 2.34 -16.51 -11.69
C HIS A 294 1.09 -15.63 -11.90
N LEU A 295 1.21 -14.30 -11.74
CA LEU A 295 0.11 -13.36 -11.94
C LEU A 295 -0.06 -13.01 -13.42
N LYS A 296 -0.59 -13.96 -14.18
CA LYS A 296 -0.93 -13.76 -15.59
C LYS A 296 -2.13 -12.82 -15.74
N ARG A 297 -2.27 -12.20 -16.91
CA ARG A 297 -3.35 -11.25 -17.20
C ARG A 297 -4.73 -11.77 -16.79
N ALA A 298 -5.05 -13.03 -17.12
CA ALA A 298 -6.35 -13.63 -16.78
C ALA A 298 -6.62 -13.65 -15.25
N VAL A 299 -5.57 -13.93 -14.44
CA VAL A 299 -5.66 -13.91 -12.97
C VAL A 299 -5.92 -12.50 -12.47
N VAL A 300 -5.16 -11.53 -12.98
CA VAL A 300 -5.31 -10.12 -12.62
C VAL A 300 -6.72 -9.61 -12.96
N ASP A 301 -7.21 -9.89 -14.19
CA ASP A 301 -8.53 -9.47 -14.64
C ASP A 301 -9.66 -10.08 -13.79
N ALA A 302 -9.60 -11.38 -13.49
CA ALA A 302 -10.58 -12.05 -12.64
C ALA A 302 -10.63 -11.44 -11.23
N THR A 303 -9.45 -11.19 -10.65
CA THR A 303 -9.37 -10.60 -9.30
C THR A 303 -9.88 -9.14 -9.28
N LEU A 304 -9.56 -8.34 -10.31
CA LEU A 304 -10.06 -6.97 -10.43
C LEU A 304 -11.59 -6.88 -10.51
N LYS A 305 -12.24 -7.88 -11.11
CA LYS A 305 -13.70 -8.00 -11.21
C LYS A 305 -14.36 -8.58 -9.96
N GLY A 306 -13.59 -9.03 -8.98
CA GLY A 306 -14.10 -9.72 -7.80
C GLY A 306 -14.53 -11.17 -8.06
N GLU A 307 -14.12 -11.76 -9.19
CA GLU A 307 -14.43 -13.13 -9.60
C GLU A 307 -13.37 -14.15 -9.10
N GLY A 308 -12.27 -13.67 -8.50
CA GLY A 308 -11.18 -14.52 -8.02
C GLY A 308 -11.44 -15.00 -6.59
N SER A 309 -11.37 -16.32 -6.36
CA SER A 309 -11.08 -16.87 -5.04
C SER A 309 -9.75 -16.31 -4.54
N SER A 310 -9.65 -16.01 -3.22
CA SER A 310 -8.40 -15.58 -2.59
C SER A 310 -7.27 -16.55 -3.00
N TYR A 311 -6.41 -16.12 -3.92
CA TYR A 311 -5.17 -16.83 -4.20
C TYR A 311 -4.30 -16.74 -2.96
N GLU A 312 -4.15 -17.83 -2.24
CA GLU A 312 -3.09 -18.03 -1.25
C GLU A 312 -1.85 -18.58 -1.98
N LEU A 313 -0.67 -18.06 -1.63
CA LEU A 313 0.64 -18.56 -2.13
C LEU A 313 1.01 -19.84 -1.40
#